data_3b3bc067afb66f0fd44e2d2185631001
#
_entry.id   3b3bc067afb66f0fd44e2d2185631001
#
_cell.length_a   1.000
_cell.length_b   1.000
_cell.length_c   1.000
_cell.angle_alpha   90.00
_cell.angle_beta   90.00
_cell.angle_gamma   90.00
#
_symmetry.space_group_name_H-M   'P 1'
#
loop_
_entity.id
_entity.type
_entity.pdbx_description
1 polymer ?
#
loop_
_entity_poly.entity_id
_entity_poly.type
_entity_poly.pdbx_seq_one_letter_code
_entity_poly.pdbx_strand_id
1 'polypeptide(L)'
;MFYGREDQIDGLLTLFRKRTSSLVTCRGRRRIGKSTLIKIFAERADARFIKIEGLKPKKGLSNADELSNFAIQLAAQTGCEESPPSNWLNAFIRLDKEIDDSKRMVVLLDEVSWMAHYDKTFSGTLKIAWDNYFKRHPKLVLVVCGSVSTWIRDNIIEDGSFYGRRSLDVVVPELPISECVKFWGKAAHRIDRREIIDVLSVTGGIPRYLEEIDPAATANENIRRLCFSPKGILREDFDEMFSDVITRQPTFTALVMRSLVDGARSVTEIAE
;
A
#
# COMPACT_ATOMS: atom_id res chain seq x y z
N MET A 1 -2.38 -14.66 -7.36
CA MET A 1 -3.84 -14.71 -7.67
C MET A 1 -4.50 -13.41 -7.24
N PHE A 2 -5.61 -12.99 -7.90
CA PHE A 2 -6.32 -11.78 -7.50
C PHE A 2 -7.82 -12.11 -7.39
N TYR A 3 -8.38 -11.93 -6.21
CA TYR A 3 -9.77 -12.24 -5.92
C TYR A 3 -10.47 -11.02 -5.28
N GLY A 4 -11.75 -10.86 -5.62
CA GLY A 4 -12.57 -9.75 -5.13
C GLY A 4 -12.09 -8.38 -5.62
N ARG A 5 -12.49 -7.32 -4.93
CA ARG A 5 -12.13 -5.93 -5.24
C ARG A 5 -12.83 -5.33 -6.45
N GLU A 6 -13.86 -5.97 -6.98
CA GLU A 6 -14.56 -5.47 -8.16
C GLU A 6 -15.12 -4.06 -7.91
N ASP A 7 -15.73 -3.81 -6.75
CA ASP A 7 -16.27 -2.50 -6.39
C ASP A 7 -15.19 -1.40 -6.41
N GLN A 8 -13.99 -1.71 -5.89
CA GLN A 8 -12.87 -0.77 -5.89
C GLN A 8 -12.37 -0.50 -7.31
N ILE A 9 -12.28 -1.53 -8.15
CA ILE A 9 -11.88 -1.41 -9.53
C ILE A 9 -12.91 -0.63 -10.33
N ASP A 10 -14.19 -0.94 -10.18
CA ASP A 10 -15.28 -0.25 -10.87
C ASP A 10 -15.31 1.23 -10.49
N GLY A 11 -15.15 1.54 -9.20
CA GLY A 11 -15.01 2.92 -8.74
C GLY A 11 -13.84 3.65 -9.41
N LEU A 12 -12.68 3.01 -9.51
CA LEU A 12 -11.50 3.55 -10.20
C LEU A 12 -11.73 3.74 -11.70
N LEU A 13 -12.36 2.77 -12.37
CA LEU A 13 -12.65 2.84 -13.81
C LEU A 13 -13.57 4.02 -14.17
N THR A 14 -14.45 4.45 -13.25
CA THR A 14 -15.31 5.63 -13.48
C THR A 14 -14.52 6.92 -13.64
N LEU A 15 -13.29 6.98 -13.08
CA LEU A 15 -12.46 8.18 -13.16
C LEU A 15 -12.06 8.52 -14.60
N PHE A 16 -11.86 7.51 -15.46
CA PHE A 16 -11.55 7.73 -16.88
C PHE A 16 -12.75 8.16 -17.73
N ARG A 17 -13.96 8.19 -17.16
CA ARG A 17 -15.15 8.80 -17.79
C ARG A 17 -15.16 10.32 -17.62
N LYS A 18 -14.40 10.83 -16.65
CA LYS A 18 -14.22 12.27 -16.45
C LYS A 18 -13.25 12.80 -17.51
N ARG A 19 -13.44 14.07 -17.90
CA ARG A 19 -12.55 14.77 -18.82
C ARG A 19 -11.48 15.60 -18.08
N THR A 20 -11.13 15.17 -16.88
CA THR A 20 -10.16 15.86 -15.98
C THR A 20 -9.31 14.82 -15.29
N SER A 21 -8.09 15.21 -14.96
CA SER A 21 -7.21 14.41 -14.11
C SER A 21 -7.86 14.03 -12.78
N SER A 22 -7.43 12.94 -12.22
CA SER A 22 -7.92 12.44 -10.93
C SER A 22 -6.79 12.18 -9.96
N LEU A 23 -6.91 12.74 -8.75
CA LEU A 23 -6.03 12.42 -7.62
C LEU A 23 -6.76 11.44 -6.70
N VAL A 24 -6.13 10.30 -6.47
CA VAL A 24 -6.69 9.18 -5.69
C VAL A 24 -5.78 8.88 -4.50
N THR A 25 -6.38 8.71 -3.33
CA THR A 25 -5.69 8.10 -2.18
C THR A 25 -6.06 6.62 -2.12
N CYS A 26 -5.06 5.74 -1.89
CA CYS A 26 -5.27 4.31 -1.71
C CYS A 26 -4.62 3.88 -0.40
N ARG A 27 -5.43 3.42 0.55
CA ARG A 27 -4.98 3.06 1.90
C ARG A 27 -5.56 1.74 2.37
N GLY A 28 -4.87 1.11 3.30
CA GLY A 28 -5.24 -0.19 3.88
C GLY A 28 -4.01 -0.87 4.46
N ARG A 29 -4.22 -1.95 5.20
CA ARG A 29 -3.15 -2.69 5.87
C ARG A 29 -2.01 -3.06 4.90
N ARG A 30 -0.83 -3.26 5.45
CA ARG A 30 0.28 -3.89 4.73
C ARG A 30 -0.16 -5.25 4.20
N ARG A 31 0.34 -5.64 3.01
CA ARG A 31 0.06 -6.95 2.37
C ARG A 31 -1.39 -7.19 1.94
N ILE A 32 -2.26 -6.17 2.02
CA ILE A 32 -3.67 -6.25 1.61
C ILE A 32 -3.88 -6.22 0.09
N GLY A 33 -2.81 -5.97 -0.69
CA GLY A 33 -2.87 -5.97 -2.14
C GLY A 33 -3.16 -4.61 -2.78
N LYS A 34 -2.83 -3.46 -2.12
CA LYS A 34 -3.05 -2.10 -2.66
C LYS A 34 -2.41 -1.90 -4.03
N SER A 35 -1.10 -2.13 -4.13
CA SER A 35 -0.33 -1.92 -5.38
C SER A 35 -0.80 -2.85 -6.50
N THR A 36 -1.17 -4.10 -6.15
CA THR A 36 -1.75 -5.07 -7.08
C THR A 36 -3.11 -4.59 -7.60
N LEU A 37 -3.96 -4.04 -6.73
CA LEU A 37 -5.26 -3.47 -7.11
C LEU A 37 -5.08 -2.36 -8.15
N ILE A 38 -4.16 -1.42 -7.91
CA ILE A 38 -3.92 -0.31 -8.82
C ILE A 38 -3.31 -0.77 -10.14
N LYS A 39 -2.42 -1.78 -10.12
CA LYS A 39 -1.87 -2.38 -11.34
C LYS A 39 -2.98 -3.03 -12.18
N ILE A 40 -3.86 -3.83 -11.58
CA ILE A 40 -4.97 -4.48 -12.28
C ILE A 40 -5.98 -3.45 -12.78
N PHE A 41 -6.24 -2.37 -12.02
CA PHE A 41 -7.03 -1.26 -12.52
C PHE A 41 -6.42 -0.65 -13.79
N ALA A 42 -5.11 -0.40 -13.80
CA ALA A 42 -4.43 0.14 -14.98
C ALA A 42 -4.52 -0.81 -16.18
N GLU A 43 -4.33 -2.13 -15.97
CA GLU A 43 -4.49 -3.16 -17.01
C GLU A 43 -5.92 -3.21 -17.57
N ARG A 44 -6.94 -3.21 -16.70
CA ARG A 44 -8.36 -3.20 -17.13
C ARG A 44 -8.77 -1.92 -17.84
N ALA A 45 -8.12 -0.81 -17.53
CA ALA A 45 -8.36 0.49 -18.15
C ALA A 45 -7.61 0.64 -19.49
N ASP A 46 -6.77 -0.31 -19.91
CA ASP A 46 -5.82 -0.17 -21.00
C ASP A 46 -4.99 1.12 -20.89
N ALA A 47 -4.47 1.36 -19.67
CA ALA A 47 -3.71 2.54 -19.33
C ALA A 47 -2.21 2.24 -19.23
N ARG A 48 -1.36 3.17 -19.69
CA ARG A 48 0.07 3.13 -19.37
C ARG A 48 0.23 3.28 -17.86
N PHE A 49 1.03 2.40 -17.26
CA PHE A 49 1.24 2.34 -15.81
C PHE A 49 2.68 2.71 -15.47
N ILE A 50 2.85 3.67 -14.56
CA ILE A 50 4.13 4.03 -13.96
C ILE A 50 3.99 3.86 -12.44
N LYS A 51 4.88 3.07 -11.85
CA LYS A 51 4.96 2.87 -10.40
C LYS A 51 6.29 3.39 -9.87
N ILE A 52 6.24 4.28 -8.90
CA ILE A 52 7.41 4.71 -8.12
C ILE A 52 7.17 4.32 -6.67
N GLU A 53 8.10 3.58 -6.08
CA GLU A 53 8.01 3.10 -4.70
C GLU A 53 9.07 3.75 -3.82
N GLY A 54 8.67 4.27 -2.64
CA GLY A 54 9.58 4.83 -1.65
C GLY A 54 10.50 3.78 -1.04
N LEU A 55 11.70 4.20 -0.64
CA LEU A 55 12.64 3.35 0.10
C LEU A 55 12.20 3.23 1.56
N LYS A 56 12.21 2.00 2.09
CA LYS A 56 11.97 1.81 3.52
C LYS A 56 13.00 2.59 4.33
N PRO A 57 12.56 3.51 5.23
CA PRO A 57 13.46 4.33 6.02
C PRO A 57 14.44 3.48 6.83
N LYS A 58 15.73 3.82 6.74
CA LYS A 58 16.82 3.18 7.49
C LYS A 58 17.81 4.24 7.94
N LYS A 59 18.53 3.94 9.03
CA LYS A 59 19.64 4.80 9.48
C LYS A 59 20.70 4.92 8.38
N GLY A 60 21.05 6.15 8.05
CA GLY A 60 22.04 6.48 7.00
C GLY A 60 21.44 6.81 5.64
N LEU A 61 20.15 6.54 5.39
CA LEU A 61 19.45 7.05 4.21
C LEU A 61 19.03 8.52 4.40
N SER A 62 18.91 9.23 3.30
CA SER A 62 18.59 10.65 3.23
C SER A 62 17.56 10.94 2.14
N ASN A 63 17.10 12.17 2.05
CA ASN A 63 16.25 12.63 0.95
C ASN A 63 16.94 12.51 -0.42
N ALA A 64 18.27 12.63 -0.49
CA ALA A 64 19.01 12.44 -1.74
C ALA A 64 18.93 10.99 -2.25
N ASP A 65 18.95 10.01 -1.34
CA ASP A 65 18.79 8.60 -1.71
C ASP A 65 17.39 8.32 -2.24
N GLU A 66 16.35 8.92 -1.63
CA GLU A 66 14.97 8.84 -2.14
C GLU A 66 14.82 9.47 -3.53
N LEU A 67 15.40 10.62 -3.76
CA LEU A 67 15.38 11.29 -5.06
C LEU A 67 16.14 10.50 -6.12
N SER A 68 17.25 9.87 -5.75
CA SER A 68 17.99 8.96 -6.63
C SER A 68 17.16 7.71 -6.98
N ASN A 69 16.53 7.08 -5.98
CA ASN A 69 15.63 5.95 -6.18
C ASN A 69 14.45 6.30 -7.10
N PHE A 70 13.85 7.49 -6.92
CA PHE A 70 12.81 8.01 -7.79
C PHE A 70 13.29 8.10 -9.26
N ALA A 71 14.48 8.70 -9.49
CA ALA A 71 15.04 8.87 -10.83
C ALA A 71 15.30 7.53 -11.52
N ILE A 72 15.93 6.58 -10.82
CA ILE A 72 16.21 5.24 -11.32
C ILE A 72 14.91 4.52 -11.73
N GLN A 73 13.89 4.53 -10.87
CA GLN A 73 12.62 3.86 -11.17
C GLN A 73 11.87 4.52 -12.33
N LEU A 74 11.89 5.85 -12.43
CA LEU A 74 11.26 6.57 -13.54
C LEU A 74 12.00 6.26 -14.85
N ALA A 75 13.33 6.36 -14.86
CA ALA A 75 14.15 6.08 -16.04
C ALA A 75 13.95 4.65 -16.56
N ALA A 76 13.92 3.67 -15.67
CA ALA A 76 13.71 2.26 -16.02
C ALA A 76 12.35 2.00 -16.72
N GLN A 77 11.34 2.83 -16.48
CA GLN A 77 9.99 2.65 -17.00
C GLN A 77 9.69 3.56 -18.21
N THR A 78 10.44 4.64 -18.37
CA THR A 78 10.17 5.64 -19.41
C THR A 78 11.31 5.84 -20.40
N GLY A 79 12.53 5.46 -20.02
CA GLY A 79 13.75 5.73 -20.79
C GLY A 79 14.28 7.16 -20.65
N CYS A 80 13.74 7.95 -19.71
CA CYS A 80 14.27 9.29 -19.44
C CYS A 80 15.64 9.23 -18.76
N GLU A 81 16.25 10.40 -18.58
CA GLU A 81 17.54 10.52 -17.90
C GLU A 81 17.48 10.05 -16.44
N GLU A 82 18.46 9.26 -16.00
CA GLU A 82 18.53 8.69 -14.64
C GLU A 82 19.07 9.66 -13.58
N SER A 83 19.60 10.83 -13.97
CA SER A 83 20.22 11.77 -13.03
C SER A 83 19.27 12.16 -11.88
N PRO A 84 19.71 12.16 -10.61
CA PRO A 84 18.85 12.51 -9.49
C PRO A 84 18.37 13.96 -9.57
N PRO A 85 17.07 14.24 -9.35
CA PRO A 85 16.56 15.59 -9.24
C PRO A 85 17.05 16.25 -7.93
N SER A 86 17.16 17.58 -7.91
CA SER A 86 17.68 18.30 -6.74
C SER A 86 16.69 18.39 -5.57
N ASN A 87 15.39 18.20 -5.84
CA ASN A 87 14.32 18.23 -4.85
C ASN A 87 13.04 17.56 -5.41
N TRP A 88 12.04 17.36 -4.56
CA TRP A 88 10.79 16.72 -4.94
C TRP A 88 10.00 17.48 -6.01
N LEU A 89 10.04 18.81 -6.04
CA LEU A 89 9.35 19.55 -7.09
C LEU A 89 9.95 19.23 -8.47
N ASN A 90 11.29 19.21 -8.57
CA ASN A 90 11.97 18.84 -9.81
C ASN A 90 11.74 17.36 -10.18
N ALA A 91 11.60 16.46 -9.19
CA ALA A 91 11.20 15.08 -9.41
C ALA A 91 9.80 14.99 -10.06
N PHE A 92 8.84 15.73 -9.53
CA PHE A 92 7.47 15.76 -10.05
C PHE A 92 7.38 16.46 -11.41
N ILE A 93 8.17 17.51 -11.67
CA ILE A 93 8.26 18.14 -13.00
C ILE A 93 8.83 17.14 -14.02
N ARG A 94 9.80 16.32 -13.64
CA ARG A 94 10.32 15.28 -14.52
C ARG A 94 9.26 14.22 -14.81
N LEU A 95 8.55 13.74 -13.79
CA LEU A 95 7.44 12.82 -13.97
C LEU A 95 6.34 13.37 -14.88
N ASP A 96 6.02 14.66 -14.74
CA ASP A 96 5.05 15.36 -15.58
C ASP A 96 5.39 15.31 -17.09
N LYS A 97 6.67 15.38 -17.42
CA LYS A 97 7.15 15.28 -18.82
C LYS A 97 6.97 13.90 -19.44
N GLU A 98 6.85 12.87 -18.60
CA GLU A 98 6.64 11.48 -19.03
C GLU A 98 5.16 11.12 -19.22
N ILE A 99 4.24 12.05 -18.92
CA ILE A 99 2.81 11.86 -19.09
C ILE A 99 2.42 12.10 -20.55
N ASP A 100 1.83 11.08 -21.15
CA ASP A 100 1.36 11.10 -22.55
C ASP A 100 -0.16 11.31 -22.59
N ASP A 101 -0.61 12.52 -22.95
CA ASP A 101 -2.03 12.86 -23.04
C ASP A 101 -2.80 12.12 -24.16
N SER A 102 -2.11 11.45 -25.06
CA SER A 102 -2.76 10.61 -26.07
C SER A 102 -3.37 9.34 -25.45
N LYS A 103 -2.83 8.86 -24.32
CA LYS A 103 -3.19 7.61 -23.66
C LYS A 103 -3.77 7.83 -22.28
N ARG A 104 -4.51 6.84 -21.76
CA ARG A 104 -4.80 6.78 -20.33
C ARG A 104 -3.53 6.49 -19.56
N MET A 105 -3.33 7.21 -18.47
CA MET A 105 -2.15 7.09 -17.62
C MET A 105 -2.56 6.84 -16.17
N VAL A 106 -1.95 5.85 -15.56
CA VAL A 106 -2.02 5.62 -14.12
C VAL A 106 -0.61 5.74 -13.55
N VAL A 107 -0.41 6.71 -12.68
CA VAL A 107 0.83 6.89 -11.93
C VAL A 107 0.57 6.51 -10.49
N LEU A 108 1.33 5.56 -9.96
CA LEU A 108 1.27 5.11 -8.58
C LEU A 108 2.52 5.58 -7.83
N LEU A 109 2.33 6.46 -6.85
CA LEU A 109 3.32 6.75 -5.81
C LEU A 109 3.04 5.81 -4.64
N ASP A 110 3.82 4.73 -4.56
CA ASP A 110 3.63 3.67 -3.57
C ASP A 110 4.53 3.91 -2.36
N GLU A 111 4.06 3.55 -1.18
CA GLU A 111 4.69 3.82 0.12
C GLU A 111 5.11 5.31 0.28
N VAL A 112 4.16 6.20 -0.05
CA VAL A 112 4.38 7.65 -0.07
C VAL A 112 4.89 8.21 1.26
N SER A 113 4.55 7.58 2.38
CA SER A 113 5.06 7.95 3.72
C SER A 113 6.57 7.74 3.84
N TRP A 114 7.15 6.80 3.09
CA TRP A 114 8.59 6.58 3.02
C TRP A 114 9.26 7.64 2.17
N MET A 115 8.67 8.00 1.03
CA MET A 115 9.16 9.13 0.20
C MET A 115 9.22 10.44 1.01
N ALA A 116 8.21 10.68 1.85
CA ALA A 116 8.10 11.88 2.66
C ALA A 116 8.95 11.86 3.94
N HIS A 117 9.55 10.73 4.29
CA HIS A 117 10.17 10.53 5.60
C HIS A 117 11.28 11.56 5.90
N TYR A 118 12.07 11.89 4.90
CA TYR A 118 13.22 12.79 5.04
C TYR A 118 12.94 14.24 4.62
N ASP A 119 11.71 14.54 4.15
CA ASP A 119 11.31 15.88 3.71
C ASP A 119 9.92 16.24 4.23
N LYS A 120 9.87 17.07 5.27
CA LYS A 120 8.61 17.55 5.87
C LYS A 120 7.77 18.40 4.93
N THR A 121 8.34 18.90 3.84
CA THR A 121 7.63 19.74 2.85
C THR A 121 7.03 18.90 1.72
N PHE A 122 7.23 17.58 1.71
CA PHE A 122 6.83 16.68 0.63
C PHE A 122 5.34 16.82 0.26
N SER A 123 4.43 16.79 1.24
CA SER A 123 2.98 16.89 0.98
C SER A 123 2.61 18.22 0.33
N GLY A 124 3.15 19.33 0.84
CA GLY A 124 2.99 20.66 0.24
C GLY A 124 3.55 20.74 -1.17
N THR A 125 4.73 20.13 -1.41
CA THR A 125 5.36 20.05 -2.72
C THR A 125 4.53 19.20 -3.70
N LEU A 126 3.97 18.09 -3.25
CA LEU A 126 3.06 17.26 -4.04
C LEU A 126 1.79 18.05 -4.42
N LYS A 127 1.24 18.82 -3.47
CA LYS A 127 0.10 19.71 -3.74
C LYS A 127 0.42 20.76 -4.80
N ILE A 128 1.59 21.39 -4.73
CA ILE A 128 2.06 22.36 -5.74
C ILE A 128 2.20 21.67 -7.10
N ALA A 129 2.79 20.47 -7.14
CA ALA A 129 2.93 19.71 -8.36
C ALA A 129 1.58 19.31 -8.95
N TRP A 130 0.62 18.93 -8.12
CA TRP A 130 -0.74 18.65 -8.56
C TRP A 130 -1.39 19.86 -9.23
N ASP A 131 -1.38 21.01 -8.57
CA ASP A 131 -2.06 22.20 -9.05
C ASP A 131 -1.46 22.75 -10.35
N ASN A 132 -0.13 22.73 -10.47
CA ASN A 132 0.57 23.41 -11.56
C ASN A 132 0.94 22.50 -12.74
N TYR A 133 1.04 21.19 -12.51
CA TYR A 133 1.52 20.24 -13.51
C TYR A 133 0.50 19.12 -13.76
N PHE A 134 0.24 18.25 -12.81
CA PHE A 134 -0.53 17.03 -13.04
C PHE A 134 -2.01 17.28 -13.40
N LYS A 135 -2.62 18.30 -12.82
CA LYS A 135 -4.04 18.63 -13.05
C LYS A 135 -4.37 18.94 -14.52
N ARG A 136 -3.40 19.33 -15.32
CA ARG A 136 -3.60 19.66 -16.74
C ARG A 136 -3.78 18.45 -17.65
N HIS A 137 -3.45 17.23 -17.20
CA HIS A 137 -3.48 15.99 -17.97
C HIS A 137 -4.84 15.27 -17.85
N PRO A 138 -5.79 15.42 -18.77
CA PRO A 138 -7.18 14.98 -18.58
C PRO A 138 -7.35 13.46 -18.50
N LYS A 139 -6.34 12.69 -18.91
CA LYS A 139 -6.35 11.23 -18.87
C LYS A 139 -5.47 10.65 -17.77
N LEU A 140 -4.98 11.47 -16.84
CA LEU A 140 -4.15 11.05 -15.72
C LEU A 140 -4.99 10.65 -14.51
N VAL A 141 -4.68 9.49 -13.95
CA VAL A 141 -5.04 9.10 -12.58
C VAL A 141 -3.75 8.98 -11.78
N LEU A 142 -3.51 9.95 -10.89
CA LEU A 142 -2.40 9.93 -9.93
C LEU A 142 -2.89 9.27 -8.64
N VAL A 143 -2.27 8.16 -8.26
CA VAL A 143 -2.61 7.41 -7.04
C VAL A 143 -1.50 7.58 -6.03
N VAL A 144 -1.86 8.04 -4.85
CA VAL A 144 -0.97 8.14 -3.68
C VAL A 144 -1.32 7.01 -2.73
N CYS A 145 -0.39 6.10 -2.53
CA CYS A 145 -0.60 4.85 -1.81
C CYS A 145 0.38 4.71 -0.64
N GLY A 146 -0.06 4.06 0.44
CA GLY A 146 0.81 3.71 1.57
C GLY A 146 0.14 2.78 2.56
N SER A 147 0.97 2.02 3.27
CA SER A 147 0.55 1.12 4.33
C SER A 147 0.28 1.89 5.64
N VAL A 148 0.98 2.99 5.87
CA VAL A 148 0.77 3.88 7.02
C VAL A 148 -0.41 4.80 6.74
N SER A 149 -1.62 4.28 6.98
CA SER A 149 -2.88 5.01 6.73
C SER A 149 -2.97 6.35 7.47
N THR A 150 -2.30 6.49 8.60
CA THR A 150 -2.23 7.73 9.39
C THR A 150 -1.53 8.85 8.63
N TRP A 151 -0.40 8.58 7.95
CA TRP A 151 0.31 9.62 7.18
C TRP A 151 -0.55 10.18 6.05
N ILE A 152 -1.20 9.30 5.27
CA ILE A 152 -2.10 9.73 4.18
C ILE A 152 -3.29 10.51 4.74
N ARG A 153 -3.85 10.04 5.87
CA ARG A 153 -4.95 10.73 6.54
C ARG A 153 -4.53 12.14 6.95
N ASP A 154 -3.46 12.26 7.71
CA ASP A 154 -3.04 13.51 8.34
C ASP A 154 -2.49 14.53 7.31
N ASN A 155 -1.81 14.07 6.25
CA ASN A 155 -1.12 14.93 5.29
C ASN A 155 -1.86 15.13 3.95
N ILE A 156 -2.91 14.34 3.66
CA ILE A 156 -3.63 14.43 2.39
C ILE A 156 -5.15 14.47 2.60
N ILE A 157 -5.69 13.68 3.53
CA ILE A 157 -7.15 13.57 3.69
C ILE A 157 -7.68 14.68 4.59
N GLU A 158 -7.08 14.87 5.77
CA GLU A 158 -7.48 15.86 6.78
C GLU A 158 -6.77 17.20 6.58
N ASP A 159 -5.68 17.23 5.82
CA ASP A 159 -5.02 18.47 5.44
C ASP A 159 -5.92 19.26 4.47
N GLY A 160 -6.36 20.45 4.92
CA GLY A 160 -7.21 21.35 4.15
C GLY A 160 -6.62 21.74 2.78
N SER A 161 -5.30 21.61 2.58
CA SER A 161 -4.64 21.96 1.30
C SER A 161 -5.06 21.04 0.14
N PHE A 162 -5.49 19.80 0.44
CA PHE A 162 -6.00 18.86 -0.57
C PHE A 162 -7.53 18.83 -0.70
N TYR A 163 -8.22 19.69 0.05
CA TYR A 163 -9.67 19.78 -0.06
C TYR A 163 -10.09 20.16 -1.49
N GLY A 164 -11.08 19.44 -2.03
CA GLY A 164 -11.57 19.64 -3.41
C GLY A 164 -10.62 19.15 -4.53
N ARG A 165 -9.42 18.60 -4.20
CA ARG A 165 -8.46 18.05 -5.18
C ARG A 165 -8.56 16.57 -5.34
N ARG A 166 -8.91 15.86 -4.26
CA ARG A 166 -9.08 14.41 -4.29
C ARG A 166 -10.35 14.02 -5.05
N SER A 167 -10.21 13.07 -5.95
CA SER A 167 -11.31 12.54 -6.76
C SER A 167 -11.94 11.30 -6.13
N LEU A 168 -11.14 10.50 -5.41
CA LEU A 168 -11.57 9.25 -4.78
C LEU A 168 -10.63 8.89 -3.62
N ASP A 169 -11.17 8.35 -2.52
CA ASP A 169 -10.43 7.70 -1.45
C ASP A 169 -10.75 6.19 -1.48
N VAL A 170 -9.76 5.38 -1.84
CA VAL A 170 -9.90 3.92 -1.92
C VAL A 170 -9.40 3.32 -0.63
N VAL A 171 -10.31 2.81 0.18
CA VAL A 171 -9.97 1.98 1.33
C VAL A 171 -10.01 0.52 0.89
N VAL A 172 -8.87 -0.16 1.04
CA VAL A 172 -8.75 -1.58 0.70
C VAL A 172 -8.96 -2.41 1.98
N PRO A 173 -10.15 -3.01 2.19
CA PRO A 173 -10.44 -3.79 3.38
C PRO A 173 -9.81 -5.19 3.27
N GLU A 174 -9.92 -6.00 4.32
CA GLU A 174 -9.67 -7.44 4.22
C GLU A 174 -10.66 -8.11 3.26
N LEU A 175 -10.27 -9.21 2.64
CA LEU A 175 -11.17 -9.98 1.79
C LEU A 175 -12.29 -10.59 2.64
N PRO A 176 -13.53 -10.57 2.16
CA PRO A 176 -14.62 -11.31 2.80
C PRO A 176 -14.36 -12.81 2.70
N ILE A 177 -14.96 -13.59 3.60
CA ILE A 177 -14.77 -15.04 3.68
C ILE A 177 -15.03 -15.73 2.34
N SER A 178 -16.04 -15.29 1.60
CA SER A 178 -16.39 -15.83 0.27
C SER A 178 -15.23 -15.71 -0.75
N GLU A 179 -14.42 -14.66 -0.65
CA GLU A 179 -13.24 -14.47 -1.48
C GLU A 179 -12.02 -15.24 -0.93
N CYS A 180 -11.89 -15.30 0.40
CA CYS A 180 -10.82 -16.05 1.06
C CYS A 180 -10.85 -17.55 0.71
N VAL A 181 -12.03 -18.15 0.68
CA VAL A 181 -12.20 -19.57 0.34
C VAL A 181 -11.62 -19.94 -1.02
N LYS A 182 -11.57 -19.00 -1.96
CA LYS A 182 -11.00 -19.22 -3.30
C LYS A 182 -9.52 -19.58 -3.29
N PHE A 183 -8.78 -19.23 -2.23
CA PHE A 183 -7.36 -19.57 -2.10
C PHE A 183 -7.11 -21.07 -1.89
N TRP A 184 -8.12 -21.83 -1.43
CA TRP A 184 -8.07 -23.30 -1.39
C TRP A 184 -8.33 -23.97 -2.75
N GLY A 185 -8.70 -23.18 -3.77
CA GLY A 185 -8.95 -23.68 -5.12
C GLY A 185 -9.95 -24.82 -5.14
N LYS A 186 -9.63 -25.90 -5.84
CA LYS A 186 -10.49 -27.08 -5.95
C LYS A 186 -10.68 -27.84 -4.60
N ALA A 187 -9.79 -27.66 -3.66
CA ALA A 187 -9.90 -28.31 -2.33
C ALA A 187 -11.00 -27.69 -1.46
N ALA A 188 -11.41 -26.46 -1.72
CA ALA A 188 -12.42 -25.74 -0.94
C ALA A 188 -13.74 -26.50 -0.74
N HIS A 189 -14.13 -27.36 -1.69
CA HIS A 189 -15.37 -28.17 -1.60
C HIS A 189 -15.24 -29.42 -0.71
N ARG A 190 -14.01 -29.79 -0.32
CA ARG A 190 -13.72 -31.00 0.44
C ARG A 190 -13.25 -30.74 1.86
N ILE A 191 -12.90 -29.49 2.16
CA ILE A 191 -12.36 -29.05 3.45
C ILE A 191 -13.55 -28.67 4.35
N ASP A 192 -13.49 -29.05 5.61
CA ASP A 192 -14.47 -28.62 6.61
C ASP A 192 -14.43 -27.10 6.73
N ARG A 193 -15.59 -26.48 6.77
CA ARG A 193 -15.74 -25.02 6.95
C ARG A 193 -15.08 -24.53 8.23
N ARG A 194 -15.03 -25.38 9.26
CA ARG A 194 -14.35 -25.06 10.52
C ARG A 194 -12.85 -24.92 10.31
N GLU A 195 -12.22 -25.81 9.56
CA GLU A 195 -10.79 -25.69 9.24
C GLU A 195 -10.47 -24.40 8.47
N ILE A 196 -11.34 -24.01 7.54
CA ILE A 196 -11.19 -22.73 6.84
C ILE A 196 -11.23 -21.56 7.85
N ILE A 197 -12.22 -21.57 8.77
CA ILE A 197 -12.34 -20.51 9.78
C ILE A 197 -11.14 -20.51 10.74
N ASP A 198 -10.65 -21.68 11.13
CA ASP A 198 -9.47 -21.79 12.01
C ASP A 198 -8.23 -21.17 11.36
N VAL A 199 -7.98 -21.40 10.06
CA VAL A 199 -6.89 -20.75 9.33
C VAL A 199 -7.14 -19.24 9.20
N LEU A 200 -8.37 -18.82 8.89
CA LEU A 200 -8.72 -17.40 8.76
C LEU A 200 -8.62 -16.64 10.09
N SER A 201 -8.74 -17.34 11.23
CA SER A 201 -8.58 -16.70 12.55
C SER A 201 -7.17 -16.13 12.76
N VAL A 202 -6.16 -16.68 12.08
CA VAL A 202 -4.75 -16.20 12.16
C VAL A 202 -4.32 -15.39 10.94
N THR A 203 -4.85 -15.69 9.74
CA THR A 203 -4.47 -15.01 8.50
C THR A 203 -5.30 -13.76 8.24
N GLY A 204 -6.52 -13.68 8.81
CA GLY A 204 -7.53 -12.74 8.37
C GLY A 204 -7.84 -12.89 6.88
N GLY A 205 -8.45 -11.86 6.30
CA GLY A 205 -8.67 -11.76 4.86
C GLY A 205 -7.52 -11.07 4.13
N ILE A 206 -6.27 -11.34 4.52
CA ILE A 206 -5.08 -10.71 3.94
C ILE A 206 -4.51 -11.59 2.81
N PRO A 207 -4.60 -11.17 1.53
CA PRO A 207 -4.24 -11.99 0.37
C PRO A 207 -2.85 -12.62 0.48
N ARG A 208 -1.85 -11.85 0.91
CA ARG A 208 -0.47 -12.33 1.01
C ARG A 208 -0.30 -13.52 1.95
N TYR A 209 -1.08 -13.58 3.04
CA TYR A 209 -1.05 -14.73 3.96
C TYR A 209 -1.84 -15.91 3.39
N LEU A 210 -2.95 -15.61 2.71
CA LEU A 210 -3.78 -16.62 2.07
C LEU A 210 -3.07 -17.32 0.90
N GLU A 211 -2.15 -16.64 0.21
CA GLU A 211 -1.31 -17.21 -0.84
C GLU A 211 -0.33 -18.27 -0.31
N GLU A 212 -0.02 -18.24 0.98
CA GLU A 212 0.87 -19.20 1.64
C GLU A 212 0.14 -20.44 2.18
N ILE A 213 -1.19 -20.52 2.05
CA ILE A 213 -1.95 -21.68 2.52
C ILE A 213 -1.61 -22.90 1.65
N ASP A 214 -1.37 -24.04 2.29
CA ASP A 214 -1.32 -25.33 1.62
C ASP A 214 -2.73 -25.95 1.66
N PRO A 215 -3.41 -26.04 0.50
CA PRO A 215 -4.77 -26.62 0.44
C PRO A 215 -4.85 -28.10 0.76
N ALA A 216 -3.72 -28.82 0.78
CA ALA A 216 -3.65 -30.25 1.10
C ALA A 216 -3.40 -30.52 2.58
N ALA A 217 -2.97 -29.51 3.34
CA ALA A 217 -2.67 -29.60 4.76
C ALA A 217 -3.89 -29.24 5.62
N THR A 218 -3.95 -29.81 6.83
CA THR A 218 -4.95 -29.45 7.84
C THR A 218 -4.80 -28.01 8.33
N ALA A 219 -5.84 -27.46 8.98
CA ALA A 219 -5.77 -26.13 9.59
C ALA A 219 -4.60 -26.03 10.59
N ASN A 220 -4.42 -27.02 11.44
CA ASN A 220 -3.34 -27.03 12.44
C ASN A 220 -1.94 -27.01 11.79
N GLU A 221 -1.74 -27.77 10.72
CA GLU A 221 -0.48 -27.80 9.97
C GLU A 221 -0.21 -26.44 9.31
N ASN A 222 -1.21 -25.84 8.67
CA ASN A 222 -1.11 -24.50 8.11
C ASN A 222 -0.78 -23.44 9.17
N ILE A 223 -1.51 -23.41 10.28
CA ILE A 223 -1.28 -22.49 11.40
C ILE A 223 0.14 -22.67 11.97
N ARG A 224 0.56 -23.91 12.21
CA ARG A 224 1.91 -24.21 12.70
C ARG A 224 2.99 -23.69 11.75
N ARG A 225 2.81 -23.89 10.45
CA ARG A 225 3.75 -23.45 9.43
C ARG A 225 3.80 -21.92 9.31
N LEU A 226 2.65 -21.25 9.29
CA LEU A 226 2.56 -19.81 9.09
C LEU A 226 2.97 -19.00 10.31
N CYS A 227 2.63 -19.49 11.53
CA CYS A 227 2.79 -18.72 12.77
C CYS A 227 4.02 -19.13 13.58
N PHE A 228 4.38 -20.41 13.60
CA PHE A 228 5.35 -20.97 14.56
C PHE A 228 6.62 -21.53 13.92
N SER A 229 6.63 -21.73 12.62
CA SER A 229 7.86 -22.09 11.90
C SER A 229 8.90 -20.95 11.97
N PRO A 230 10.20 -21.26 12.02
CA PRO A 230 11.27 -20.24 11.96
C PRO A 230 11.16 -19.32 10.73
N LYS A 231 10.63 -19.82 9.61
CA LYS A 231 10.38 -19.09 8.36
C LYS A 231 8.90 -18.81 8.13
N GLY A 232 8.09 -18.83 9.18
CA GLY A 232 6.65 -18.55 9.07
C GLY A 232 6.40 -17.07 8.78
N ILE A 233 5.64 -16.80 7.73
CA ILE A 233 5.39 -15.43 7.26
C ILE A 233 4.76 -14.54 8.32
N LEU A 234 3.88 -15.08 9.16
CA LEU A 234 3.23 -14.31 10.23
C LEU A 234 4.19 -14.02 11.39
N ARG A 235 5.18 -14.89 11.62
CA ARG A 235 6.24 -14.65 12.60
C ARG A 235 7.17 -13.53 12.14
N GLU A 236 7.63 -13.59 10.89
CA GLU A 236 8.48 -12.53 10.32
C GLU A 236 7.77 -11.19 10.27
N ASP A 237 6.47 -11.19 9.94
CA ASP A 237 5.67 -9.97 9.88
C ASP A 237 5.43 -9.32 11.23
N PHE A 238 5.39 -10.09 12.30
CA PHE A 238 5.25 -9.53 13.63
C PHE A 238 6.37 -8.51 13.90
N ASP A 239 7.61 -8.90 13.65
CA ASP A 239 8.76 -8.01 13.86
C ASP A 239 8.76 -6.82 12.89
N GLU A 240 8.38 -7.03 11.63
CA GLU A 240 8.30 -5.97 10.62
C GLU A 240 7.16 -4.97 10.87
N MET A 241 5.98 -5.44 11.29
CA MET A 241 4.84 -4.57 11.59
C MET A 241 5.18 -3.56 12.68
N PHE A 242 5.90 -4.00 13.72
CA PHE A 242 6.32 -3.10 14.80
C PHE A 242 7.39 -2.11 14.35
N SER A 243 8.23 -2.46 13.38
CA SER A 243 9.23 -1.54 12.83
C SER A 243 8.60 -0.41 11.99
N ASP A 244 7.49 -0.66 11.30
CA ASP A 244 6.85 0.30 10.37
C ASP A 244 5.79 1.18 11.03
N VAL A 245 4.98 0.61 11.92
CA VAL A 245 3.82 1.32 12.53
C VAL A 245 4.27 2.22 13.68
N ILE A 246 5.42 1.95 14.29
CA ILE A 246 5.82 2.59 15.54
C ILE A 246 7.23 3.17 15.42
N THR A 247 7.34 4.18 14.57
CA THR A 247 8.58 4.95 14.35
C THR A 247 9.11 5.65 15.61
N ARG A 248 8.33 5.75 16.71
CA ARG A 248 8.79 6.42 17.93
C ARG A 248 9.37 5.49 18.98
N GLN A 249 8.86 4.27 19.16
CA GLN A 249 9.39 3.28 20.13
C GLN A 249 8.95 1.83 19.77
N PRO A 250 9.56 1.17 18.77
CA PRO A 250 9.16 -0.18 18.35
C PRO A 250 9.29 -1.20 19.50
N THR A 251 10.36 -1.09 20.29
CA THR A 251 10.63 -1.98 21.42
C THR A 251 9.57 -1.87 22.51
N PHE A 252 9.14 -0.65 22.83
CA PHE A 252 8.13 -0.41 23.87
C PHE A 252 6.77 -1.01 23.49
N THR A 253 6.33 -0.84 22.25
CA THR A 253 5.04 -1.41 21.82
C THR A 253 5.06 -2.93 21.73
N ALA A 254 6.18 -3.52 21.32
CA ALA A 254 6.35 -4.97 21.37
C ALA A 254 6.26 -5.48 22.83
N LEU A 255 6.80 -4.75 23.79
CA LEU A 255 6.69 -5.07 25.22
C LEU A 255 5.24 -4.96 25.70
N VAL A 256 4.54 -3.86 25.36
CA VAL A 256 3.11 -3.69 25.68
C VAL A 256 2.28 -4.84 25.11
N MET A 257 2.49 -5.20 23.84
CA MET A 257 1.75 -6.32 23.23
C MET A 257 2.06 -7.66 23.90
N ARG A 258 3.32 -7.90 24.26
CA ARG A 258 3.69 -9.11 25.01
C ARG A 258 3.06 -9.16 26.41
N SER A 259 2.94 -8.03 27.08
CA SER A 259 2.28 -7.98 28.40
C SER A 259 0.79 -8.30 28.36
N LEU A 260 0.14 -8.18 27.18
CA LEU A 260 -1.28 -8.48 26.97
C LEU A 260 -1.53 -9.95 26.53
N VAL A 261 -0.49 -10.75 26.32
CA VAL A 261 -0.62 -12.16 25.88
C VAL A 261 -1.38 -13.00 26.91
N ASP A 262 -1.16 -12.73 28.19
CA ASP A 262 -1.78 -13.47 29.30
C ASP A 262 -3.17 -12.95 29.70
N GLY A 263 -3.67 -11.91 29.02
CA GLY A 263 -4.99 -11.33 29.25
C GLY A 263 -5.00 -9.80 29.27
N ALA A 264 -6.18 -9.23 29.51
CA ALA A 264 -6.35 -7.80 29.61
C ALA A 264 -5.65 -7.25 30.86
N ARG A 265 -4.89 -6.16 30.69
CA ARG A 265 -4.20 -5.44 31.76
C ARG A 265 -4.58 -3.96 31.74
N SER A 266 -4.61 -3.35 32.90
CA SER A 266 -4.76 -1.89 33.03
C SER A 266 -3.47 -1.16 32.59
N VAL A 267 -3.59 0.13 32.31
CA VAL A 267 -2.43 0.97 31.94
C VAL A 267 -1.36 0.96 33.04
N THR A 268 -1.75 0.89 34.30
CA THR A 268 -0.83 0.85 35.46
C THR A 268 -0.04 -0.46 35.47
N GLU A 269 -0.70 -1.61 35.25
CA GLU A 269 -0.06 -2.94 35.19
C GLU A 269 0.85 -3.13 33.98
N ILE A 270 0.70 -2.32 32.95
CA ILE A 270 1.57 -2.34 31.77
C ILE A 270 2.79 -1.43 31.98
N ALA A 271 2.65 -0.39 32.82
CA ALA A 271 3.71 0.57 33.11
C ALA A 271 4.71 0.11 34.16
N GLU A 272 4.35 -0.89 34.97
CA GLU A 272 5.23 -1.59 35.93
C GLU A 272 6.05 -2.69 35.20
#